data_e6e2917976e85f7d645559628d2ecdc2
#
_entry.id   e6e2917976e85f7d645559628d2ecdc2
#
_cell.length_a   1.000
_cell.length_b   1.000
_cell.length_c   1.000
_cell.angle_alpha   90.00
_cell.angle_beta   90.00
_cell.angle_gamma   90.00
#
_symmetry.space_group_name_H-M   'P 1'
#
loop_
_entity.id
_entity.type
_entity.pdbx_description
1 polymer ?
#
loop_
_entity_poly.entity_id
_entity_poly.type
_entity_poly.pdbx_seq_one_letter_code
_entity_poly.pdbx_strand_id
1 'polypeptide(L)'
;DAQESRGLGDVYKRQVEKNLPSQAGMGGGSADAAATLRALDFIFDTRLTDEQLCSIGVALGADVPFCITGGTRLCQGVGEIMSNLPSPDCAFVIIKPDVGISTPEAFKKYDSISNPKRCNMDVLLRYIGGGKLFGICSNLFNVLEYAADREEIAHAVHELKNSGALSALMTGSGSAVFGVFPDIASAQTAAEKLSGWSYKCVCQPVKQGWEFVY
;
A
#
# COMPACT_ATOMS: atom_id res chain seq x y z
N ASP A 1 15.77 -10.15 -19.99
CA ASP A 1 15.06 -10.17 -21.26
C ASP A 1 13.80 -11.02 -21.14
N ALA A 2 12.65 -10.35 -21.12
CA ALA A 2 11.32 -11.00 -21.00
C ALA A 2 10.93 -11.78 -22.27
N GLN A 3 11.81 -11.90 -23.22
CA GLN A 3 11.58 -12.51 -24.53
C GLN A 3 11.65 -14.03 -24.52
N GLU A 4 12.26 -14.61 -23.51
CA GLU A 4 12.45 -16.07 -23.41
C GLU A 4 11.41 -16.82 -22.60
N SER A 5 10.42 -16.13 -22.03
CA SER A 5 9.36 -16.78 -21.29
C SER A 5 8.30 -17.40 -22.22
N ARG A 6 8.64 -18.56 -22.75
CA ARG A 6 7.76 -19.69 -22.99
C ARG A 6 6.57 -19.47 -23.90
N GLY A 7 6.78 -19.62 -25.20
CA GLY A 7 5.75 -20.21 -26.07
C GLY A 7 4.46 -19.44 -26.27
N LEU A 8 4.41 -18.19 -25.87
CA LEU A 8 3.43 -17.24 -26.35
C LEU A 8 3.97 -16.70 -27.67
N GLY A 9 3.48 -17.21 -28.78
CA GLY A 9 3.80 -16.69 -30.08
C GLY A 9 3.67 -15.18 -30.09
N ASP A 10 4.44 -14.52 -30.90
CA ASP A 10 4.58 -13.10 -31.10
C ASP A 10 4.61 -12.20 -29.86
N VAL A 11 5.65 -11.38 -29.81
CA VAL A 11 5.91 -10.43 -28.72
C VAL A 11 4.83 -9.37 -28.66
N TYR A 12 3.85 -9.57 -27.80
CA TYR A 12 2.91 -8.51 -27.47
C TYR A 12 3.64 -7.43 -26.69
N LYS A 13 3.65 -6.21 -27.23
CA LYS A 13 4.20 -5.05 -26.52
C LYS A 13 3.27 -4.71 -25.35
N ARG A 14 3.80 -4.78 -24.14
CA ARG A 14 3.16 -4.29 -22.93
C ARG A 14 3.87 -3.03 -22.47
N GLN A 15 3.12 -2.00 -22.16
CA GLN A 15 3.65 -0.77 -21.56
C GLN A 15 3.04 -0.59 -20.17
N VAL A 16 3.89 -0.24 -19.22
CA VAL A 16 3.49 0.14 -17.88
C VAL A 16 3.86 1.59 -17.69
N GLU A 17 2.86 2.44 -17.48
CA GLU A 17 3.07 3.83 -17.08
C GLU A 17 3.23 3.88 -15.56
N LYS A 18 4.43 4.25 -15.11
CA LYS A 18 4.78 4.26 -13.68
C LYS A 18 4.55 5.63 -13.08
N ASN A 19 3.38 5.82 -12.45
CA ASN A 19 3.05 7.03 -11.72
C ASN A 19 3.38 6.94 -10.22
N LEU A 20 3.60 5.72 -9.71
CA LEU A 20 4.05 5.51 -8.33
C LEU A 20 5.58 5.43 -8.26
N PRO A 21 6.20 6.09 -7.27
CA PRO A 21 7.65 6.05 -7.10
C PRO A 21 8.14 4.65 -6.70
N SER A 22 9.33 4.29 -7.17
CA SER A 22 9.99 3.04 -6.79
C SER A 22 10.45 3.08 -5.33
N GLN A 23 10.56 1.91 -4.69
CA GLN A 23 11.04 1.75 -3.32
C GLN A 23 10.29 2.65 -2.31
N ALA A 24 8.99 2.76 -2.49
CA ALA A 24 8.12 3.61 -1.70
C ALA A 24 7.25 2.85 -0.68
N GLY A 25 7.25 1.52 -0.70
CA GLY A 25 6.36 0.71 0.15
C GLY A 25 4.87 0.83 -0.22
N MET A 26 4.57 1.17 -1.48
CA MET A 26 3.20 1.42 -1.97
C MET A 26 2.64 0.27 -2.83
N GLY A 27 3.31 -0.87 -2.89
CA GLY A 27 2.83 -2.04 -3.61
C GLY A 27 2.73 -1.90 -5.14
N GLY A 28 3.40 -0.91 -5.76
CA GLY A 28 3.25 -0.61 -7.19
C GLY A 28 3.53 -1.79 -8.11
N GLY A 29 4.57 -2.59 -7.84
CA GLY A 29 4.87 -3.80 -8.61
C GLY A 29 3.78 -4.87 -8.49
N SER A 30 3.21 -5.03 -7.30
CA SER A 30 2.11 -5.97 -7.06
C SER A 30 0.81 -5.50 -7.73
N ALA A 31 0.58 -4.18 -7.78
CA ALA A 31 -0.54 -3.60 -8.52
C ALA A 31 -0.40 -3.83 -10.03
N ASP A 32 0.81 -3.66 -10.59
CA ASP A 32 1.08 -3.94 -12.01
C ASP A 32 0.84 -5.43 -12.35
N ALA A 33 1.28 -6.34 -11.46
CA ALA A 33 1.07 -7.78 -11.63
C ALA A 33 -0.43 -8.13 -11.58
N ALA A 34 -1.16 -7.59 -10.62
CA ALA A 34 -2.60 -7.78 -10.48
C ALA A 34 -3.36 -7.27 -11.71
N ALA A 35 -3.05 -6.06 -12.18
CA ALA A 35 -3.63 -5.49 -13.38
C ALA A 35 -3.34 -6.34 -14.63
N THR A 36 -2.11 -6.86 -14.73
CA THR A 36 -1.74 -7.77 -15.83
C THR A 36 -2.54 -9.06 -15.79
N LEU A 37 -2.71 -9.69 -14.62
CA LEU A 37 -3.52 -10.90 -14.47
C LEU A 37 -4.98 -10.65 -14.87
N ARG A 38 -5.57 -9.55 -14.42
CA ARG A 38 -6.94 -9.14 -14.80
C ARG A 38 -7.08 -8.90 -16.31
N ALA A 39 -6.10 -8.21 -16.90
CA ALA A 39 -6.11 -7.94 -18.34
C ALA A 39 -6.00 -9.24 -19.15
N LEU A 40 -5.15 -10.19 -18.74
CA LEU A 40 -5.02 -11.49 -19.42
C LEU A 40 -6.30 -12.32 -19.28
N ASP A 41 -6.91 -12.37 -18.09
CA ASP A 41 -8.19 -13.04 -17.86
C ASP A 41 -9.27 -12.47 -18.80
N PHE A 42 -9.35 -11.15 -18.92
CA PHE A 42 -10.29 -10.48 -19.81
C PHE A 42 -10.00 -10.76 -21.29
N ILE A 43 -8.75 -10.61 -21.74
CA ILE A 43 -8.36 -10.75 -23.15
C ILE A 43 -8.57 -12.20 -23.65
N PHE A 44 -8.26 -13.18 -22.80
CA PHE A 44 -8.36 -14.60 -23.18
C PHE A 44 -9.68 -15.24 -22.76
N ASP A 45 -10.62 -14.48 -22.20
CA ASP A 45 -11.94 -14.95 -21.72
C ASP A 45 -11.81 -16.21 -20.83
N THR A 46 -10.81 -16.21 -19.94
CA THR A 46 -10.53 -17.38 -19.10
C THR A 46 -11.52 -17.55 -17.96
N ARG A 47 -12.23 -16.47 -17.59
CA ARG A 47 -13.30 -16.42 -16.56
C ARG A 47 -12.87 -16.95 -15.21
N LEU A 48 -11.65 -16.67 -14.82
CA LEU A 48 -11.14 -17.09 -13.53
C LEU A 48 -11.83 -16.31 -12.39
N THR A 49 -12.12 -17.03 -11.31
CA THR A 49 -12.62 -16.37 -10.10
C THR A 49 -11.53 -15.56 -9.42
N ASP A 50 -11.91 -14.63 -8.51
CA ASP A 50 -10.94 -13.88 -7.73
C ASP A 50 -10.02 -14.80 -6.92
N GLU A 51 -10.53 -15.90 -6.38
CA GLU A 51 -9.73 -16.89 -5.65
C GLU A 51 -8.69 -17.57 -6.56
N GLN A 52 -9.06 -17.90 -7.80
CA GLN A 52 -8.13 -18.50 -8.76
C GLN A 52 -7.05 -17.50 -9.18
N LEU A 53 -7.42 -16.25 -9.46
CA LEU A 53 -6.46 -15.18 -9.74
C LEU A 53 -5.54 -14.90 -8.55
N CYS A 54 -6.06 -14.89 -7.33
CA CYS A 54 -5.27 -14.76 -6.11
C CYS A 54 -4.29 -15.93 -5.93
N SER A 55 -4.71 -17.17 -6.22
CA SER A 55 -3.84 -18.35 -6.17
C SER A 55 -2.67 -18.27 -7.16
N ILE A 56 -2.89 -17.68 -8.33
CA ILE A 56 -1.81 -17.39 -9.28
C ILE A 56 -0.97 -16.22 -8.77
N GLY A 57 -1.63 -15.18 -8.27
CA GLY A 57 -1.02 -13.94 -7.82
C GLY A 57 -0.03 -14.12 -6.67
N VAL A 58 -0.32 -14.99 -5.71
CA VAL A 58 0.55 -15.23 -4.55
C VAL A 58 1.94 -15.76 -4.96
N ALA A 59 2.02 -16.51 -6.06
CA ALA A 59 3.28 -17.01 -6.61
C ALA A 59 4.13 -15.90 -7.26
N LEU A 60 3.52 -14.76 -7.60
CA LEU A 60 4.19 -13.59 -8.15
C LEU A 60 4.64 -12.62 -7.06
N GLY A 61 3.90 -12.55 -5.95
CA GLY A 61 4.23 -11.71 -4.80
C GLY A 61 3.13 -11.70 -3.76
N ALA A 62 3.53 -11.54 -2.49
CA ALA A 62 2.64 -11.60 -1.32
C ALA A 62 1.49 -10.58 -1.37
N ASP A 63 1.72 -9.39 -1.94
CA ASP A 63 0.72 -8.33 -2.00
C ASP A 63 -0.17 -8.39 -3.25
N VAL A 64 0.12 -9.28 -4.23
CA VAL A 64 -0.65 -9.38 -5.48
C VAL A 64 -2.11 -9.78 -5.22
N PRO A 65 -2.43 -10.76 -4.35
CA PRO A 65 -3.82 -11.10 -4.02
C PRO A 65 -4.62 -9.91 -3.49
N PHE A 66 -4.02 -9.09 -2.63
CA PHE A 66 -4.66 -7.87 -2.14
C PHE A 66 -4.94 -6.88 -3.28
N CYS A 67 -4.00 -6.69 -4.20
CA CYS A 67 -4.18 -5.79 -5.36
C CYS A 67 -5.25 -6.32 -6.34
N ILE A 68 -5.43 -7.64 -6.46
CA ILE A 68 -6.50 -8.25 -7.25
C ILE A 68 -7.88 -7.93 -6.64
N THR A 69 -7.99 -8.01 -5.33
CA THR A 69 -9.28 -7.91 -4.63
C THR A 69 -9.63 -6.49 -4.19
N GLY A 70 -8.64 -5.68 -3.85
CA GLY A 70 -8.81 -4.28 -3.39
C GLY A 70 -9.55 -4.14 -2.04
N GLY A 71 -9.99 -2.91 -1.75
CA GLY A 71 -10.70 -2.57 -0.52
C GLY A 71 -9.80 -2.46 0.70
N THR A 72 -10.39 -2.62 1.89
CA THR A 72 -9.67 -2.69 3.17
C THR A 72 -9.72 -4.12 3.70
N ARG A 73 -8.57 -4.69 4.02
CA ARG A 73 -8.47 -6.10 4.40
C ARG A 73 -7.52 -6.31 5.56
N LEU A 74 -7.85 -7.29 6.39
CA LEU A 74 -6.90 -7.93 7.27
C LEU A 74 -6.20 -9.03 6.47
N CYS A 75 -4.89 -8.89 6.26
CA CYS A 75 -4.06 -9.88 5.59
C CYS A 75 -3.21 -10.62 6.64
N GLN A 76 -3.20 -11.94 6.57
CA GLN A 76 -2.48 -12.84 7.47
C GLN A 76 -1.67 -13.84 6.65
N GLY A 77 -0.85 -14.67 7.33
CA GLY A 77 0.07 -15.56 6.62
C GLY A 77 1.20 -14.75 5.97
N VAL A 78 1.47 -15.02 4.69
CA VAL A 78 2.35 -14.17 3.87
C VAL A 78 1.57 -13.08 3.11
N GLY A 79 0.23 -12.95 3.35
CA GLY A 79 -0.68 -11.99 2.72
C GLY A 79 -1.88 -12.65 2.00
N GLU A 80 -1.89 -13.97 1.91
CA GLU A 80 -2.88 -14.77 1.18
C GLU A 80 -4.18 -15.00 1.95
N ILE A 81 -4.15 -14.94 3.27
CA ILE A 81 -5.35 -15.13 4.11
C ILE A 81 -5.96 -13.76 4.34
N MET A 82 -7.02 -13.46 3.60
CA MET A 82 -7.62 -12.14 3.61
C MET A 82 -9.04 -12.14 4.18
N SER A 83 -9.32 -11.18 5.08
CA SER A 83 -10.66 -10.90 5.60
C SER A 83 -11.07 -9.48 5.27
N ASN A 84 -12.31 -9.31 4.80
CA ASN A 84 -12.84 -7.98 4.46
C ASN A 84 -13.08 -7.16 5.73
N LEU A 85 -12.68 -5.90 5.65
CA LEU A 85 -12.95 -4.89 6.67
C LEU A 85 -13.69 -3.70 6.02
N PRO A 86 -14.52 -2.98 6.78
CA PRO A 86 -15.10 -1.75 6.29
C PRO A 86 -13.98 -0.73 6.04
N SER A 87 -14.04 -0.05 4.89
CA SER A 87 -13.12 1.04 4.60
C SER A 87 -13.49 2.26 5.43
N PRO A 88 -12.52 2.90 6.10
CA PRO A 88 -12.78 4.15 6.83
C PRO A 88 -13.11 5.27 5.83
N ASP A 89 -14.04 6.13 6.22
CA ASP A 89 -14.31 7.38 5.50
C ASP A 89 -13.24 8.40 5.91
N CYS A 90 -12.24 8.57 5.04
CA CYS A 90 -11.09 9.43 5.28
C CYS A 90 -10.38 9.75 3.95
N ALA A 91 -9.39 10.63 4.03
CA ALA A 91 -8.46 10.90 2.94
C ALA A 91 -7.02 10.76 3.42
N PHE A 92 -6.12 10.61 2.45
CA PHE A 92 -4.70 10.50 2.70
C PHE A 92 -3.93 11.57 1.95
N VAL A 93 -2.88 12.09 2.59
CA VAL A 93 -1.77 12.74 1.89
C VAL A 93 -0.58 11.82 1.99
N ILE A 94 0.01 11.47 0.86
CA ILE A 94 1.20 10.64 0.78
C ILE A 94 2.35 11.50 0.32
N ILE A 95 3.46 11.48 1.03
CA ILE A 95 4.72 12.10 0.66
C ILE A 95 5.85 11.08 0.69
N LYS A 96 6.88 11.30 -0.12
CA LYS A 96 8.04 10.41 -0.16
C LYS A 96 9.32 11.21 -0.02
N PRO A 97 10.17 10.88 0.98
CA PRO A 97 11.53 11.40 1.04
C PRO A 97 12.41 10.85 -0.11
N ASP A 98 13.50 11.56 -0.42
CA ASP A 98 14.45 11.18 -1.49
C ASP A 98 15.31 9.96 -1.16
N VAL A 99 14.91 9.17 -0.19
CA VAL A 99 15.56 7.92 0.18
C VAL A 99 14.73 6.72 -0.25
N GLY A 100 15.39 5.63 -0.59
CA GLY A 100 14.76 4.32 -0.78
C GLY A 100 15.06 3.41 0.40
N ILE A 101 14.12 2.53 0.72
CA ILE A 101 14.32 1.47 1.72
C ILE A 101 14.20 0.13 1.02
N SER A 102 15.22 -0.72 1.19
CA SER A 102 15.21 -2.09 0.72
C SER A 102 14.29 -2.93 1.63
N THR A 103 13.25 -3.52 1.06
CA THR A 103 12.31 -4.39 1.82
C THR A 103 13.03 -5.52 2.58
N PRO A 104 13.96 -6.27 1.95
CA PRO A 104 14.73 -7.29 2.68
C PRO A 104 15.54 -6.74 3.86
N GLU A 105 16.13 -5.55 3.71
CA GLU A 105 16.88 -4.91 4.79
C GLU A 105 15.98 -4.45 5.94
N ALA A 106 14.79 -3.92 5.64
CA ALA A 106 13.82 -3.52 6.64
C ALA A 106 13.37 -4.72 7.49
N PHE A 107 13.05 -5.85 6.86
CA PHE A 107 12.70 -7.08 7.58
C PHE A 107 13.87 -7.63 8.39
N LYS A 108 15.07 -7.71 7.81
CA LYS A 108 16.29 -8.15 8.55
C LYS A 108 16.54 -7.31 9.79
N LYS A 109 16.36 -5.99 9.70
CA LYS A 109 16.52 -5.08 10.83
C LYS A 109 15.45 -5.34 11.90
N TYR A 110 14.19 -5.53 11.49
CA TYR A 110 13.10 -5.88 12.39
C TYR A 110 13.36 -7.21 13.12
N ASP A 111 13.81 -8.25 12.41
CA ASP A 111 14.11 -9.57 12.97
C ASP A 111 15.26 -9.54 14.00
N SER A 112 16.13 -8.53 13.92
CA SER A 112 17.23 -8.35 14.89
C SER A 112 16.79 -7.72 16.21
N ILE A 113 15.54 -7.22 16.31
CA ILE A 113 15.05 -6.55 17.52
C ILE A 113 14.53 -7.59 18.51
N SER A 114 15.16 -7.65 19.69
CA SER A 114 14.68 -8.47 20.80
C SER A 114 13.43 -7.84 21.42
N ASN A 115 12.29 -8.49 21.38
CA ASN A 115 11.00 -8.00 21.92
C ASN A 115 10.46 -6.73 21.19
N PRO A 116 10.18 -6.81 19.89
CA PRO A 116 9.70 -5.66 19.12
C PRO A 116 8.30 -5.22 19.58
N LYS A 117 8.07 -3.91 19.57
CA LYS A 117 6.72 -3.34 19.78
C LYS A 117 5.78 -3.84 18.68
N ARG A 118 4.52 -4.07 19.04
CA ARG A 118 3.46 -4.53 18.13
C ARG A 118 2.18 -3.74 18.36
N CYS A 119 1.38 -3.64 17.29
CA CYS A 119 0.02 -3.11 17.37
C CYS A 119 -0.87 -4.03 18.22
N ASN A 120 -1.80 -3.43 18.97
CA ASN A 120 -2.92 -4.20 19.52
C ASN A 120 -3.99 -4.38 18.44
N MET A 121 -3.89 -5.48 17.71
CA MET A 121 -4.73 -5.75 16.55
C MET A 121 -6.21 -5.82 16.91
N ASP A 122 -6.58 -6.41 18.06
CA ASP A 122 -7.98 -6.54 18.48
C ASP A 122 -8.63 -5.18 18.73
N VAL A 123 -7.86 -4.23 19.27
CA VAL A 123 -8.32 -2.86 19.49
C VAL A 123 -8.48 -2.14 18.16
N LEU A 124 -7.51 -2.25 17.26
CA LEU A 124 -7.56 -1.65 15.95
C LEU A 124 -8.76 -2.17 15.13
N LEU A 125 -8.96 -3.48 15.07
CA LEU A 125 -10.07 -4.10 14.35
C LEU A 125 -11.44 -3.67 14.89
N ARG A 126 -11.57 -3.50 16.21
CA ARG A 126 -12.80 -2.96 16.82
C ARG A 126 -13.10 -1.54 16.33
N TYR A 127 -12.08 -0.66 16.26
CA TYR A 127 -12.29 0.69 15.77
C TYR A 127 -12.59 0.74 14.27
N ILE A 128 -11.95 -0.12 13.47
CA ILE A 128 -12.25 -0.26 12.04
C ILE A 128 -13.69 -0.74 11.86
N GLY A 129 -14.08 -1.81 12.53
CA GLY A 129 -15.45 -2.35 12.47
C GLY A 129 -16.53 -1.36 12.92
N GLY A 130 -16.21 -0.48 13.85
CA GLY A 130 -17.10 0.57 14.33
C GLY A 130 -17.04 1.89 13.56
N GLY A 131 -16.20 2.01 12.52
CA GLY A 131 -16.03 3.24 11.73
C GLY A 131 -15.47 4.42 12.55
N LYS A 132 -14.68 4.17 13.59
CA LYS A 132 -14.18 5.18 14.52
C LYS A 132 -12.80 5.71 14.10
N LEU A 133 -12.76 6.67 13.17
CA LEU A 133 -11.53 7.16 12.56
C LEU A 133 -10.47 7.58 13.58
N PHE A 134 -10.82 8.36 14.62
CA PHE A 134 -9.87 8.73 15.68
C PHE A 134 -9.30 7.54 16.43
N GLY A 135 -10.13 6.52 16.71
CA GLY A 135 -9.69 5.29 17.33
C GLY A 135 -8.75 4.50 16.43
N ILE A 136 -9.02 4.46 15.12
CA ILE A 136 -8.12 3.87 14.11
C ILE A 136 -6.78 4.60 14.16
N CYS A 137 -6.78 5.93 13.98
CA CYS A 137 -5.57 6.75 13.95
C CYS A 137 -4.70 6.61 15.21
N SER A 138 -5.31 6.49 16.37
CA SER A 138 -4.59 6.34 17.65
C SER A 138 -3.97 4.95 17.84
N ASN A 139 -4.36 3.96 17.04
CA ASN A 139 -3.87 2.58 17.12
C ASN A 139 -3.11 2.12 15.89
N LEU A 140 -2.89 2.99 14.91
CA LEU A 140 -2.01 2.68 13.76
C LEU A 140 -0.58 2.49 14.23
N PHE A 141 0.08 1.48 13.69
CA PHE A 141 1.48 1.18 13.98
C PHE A 141 2.13 0.43 12.81
N ASN A 142 3.33 0.82 12.44
CA ASN A 142 4.13 0.11 11.45
C ASN A 142 5.42 -0.42 12.10
N VAL A 143 5.53 -1.74 12.21
CA VAL A 143 6.70 -2.39 12.80
C VAL A 143 7.99 -2.10 12.02
N LEU A 144 7.88 -1.93 10.70
CA LEU A 144 9.05 -1.65 9.84
C LEU A 144 9.51 -0.20 9.95
N GLU A 145 8.61 0.77 10.17
CA GLU A 145 8.98 2.15 10.51
C GLU A 145 9.76 2.18 11.83
N TYR A 146 9.22 1.50 12.85
CA TYR A 146 9.88 1.40 14.14
C TYR A 146 11.29 0.75 14.04
N ALA A 147 11.44 -0.27 13.18
CA ALA A 147 12.71 -0.90 12.92
C ALA A 147 13.64 -0.04 12.06
N ALA A 148 13.11 0.70 11.10
CA ALA A 148 13.91 1.51 10.19
C ALA A 148 14.69 2.61 10.91
N ASP A 149 14.06 3.28 11.89
CA ASP A 149 14.64 4.35 12.71
C ASP A 149 15.42 5.37 11.84
N ARG A 150 14.70 5.98 10.88
CA ARG A 150 15.26 6.91 9.89
C ARG A 150 14.79 8.33 10.15
N GLU A 151 15.72 9.26 10.20
CA GLU A 151 15.42 10.69 10.41
C GLU A 151 14.53 11.25 9.30
N GLU A 152 14.73 10.84 8.04
CA GLU A 152 13.94 11.30 6.89
C GLU A 152 12.46 10.86 7.00
N ILE A 153 12.23 9.66 7.55
CA ILE A 153 10.87 9.17 7.81
C ILE A 153 10.24 9.93 8.97
N ALA A 154 10.99 10.11 10.07
CA ALA A 154 10.52 10.88 11.23
C ALA A 154 10.18 12.33 10.84
N HIS A 155 10.98 12.95 9.98
CA HIS A 155 10.72 14.29 9.43
C HIS A 155 9.41 14.30 8.61
N ALA A 156 9.22 13.34 7.70
CA ALA A 156 8.00 13.24 6.90
C ALA A 156 6.74 13.04 7.76
N VAL A 157 6.82 12.18 8.78
CA VAL A 157 5.74 11.99 9.77
C VAL A 157 5.43 13.29 10.51
N HIS A 158 6.46 14.01 10.93
CA HIS A 158 6.31 15.29 11.64
C HIS A 158 5.63 16.35 10.76
N GLU A 159 6.07 16.51 9.52
CA GLU A 159 5.50 17.45 8.55
C GLU A 159 4.02 17.18 8.28
N LEU A 160 3.64 15.91 8.07
CA LEU A 160 2.24 15.54 7.90
C LEU A 160 1.40 15.83 9.14
N LYS A 161 1.90 15.58 10.34
CA LYS A 161 1.20 15.90 11.59
C LYS A 161 1.04 17.41 11.77
N ASN A 162 2.07 18.18 11.48
CA ASN A 162 2.01 19.65 11.56
C ASN A 162 1.05 20.25 10.53
N SER A 163 0.83 19.56 9.39
CA SER A 163 -0.15 19.98 8.39
C SER A 163 -1.59 19.62 8.76
N GLY A 164 -1.81 18.93 9.88
CA GLY A 164 -3.14 18.62 10.42
C GLY A 164 -3.58 17.16 10.26
N ALA A 165 -2.67 16.24 9.93
CA ALA A 165 -3.00 14.82 9.88
C ALA A 165 -3.38 14.28 11.28
N LEU A 166 -4.45 13.50 11.37
CA LEU A 166 -4.89 12.81 12.57
C LEU A 166 -3.87 11.74 13.02
N SER A 167 -3.20 11.13 12.08
CA SER A 167 -2.07 10.22 12.27
C SER A 167 -1.19 10.25 11.03
N ALA A 168 0.08 9.88 11.17
CA ALA A 168 0.98 9.72 10.04
C ALA A 168 1.96 8.58 10.31
N LEU A 169 2.20 7.74 9.30
CA LEU A 169 3.09 6.59 9.37
C LEU A 169 3.73 6.29 8.00
N MET A 170 4.85 5.62 8.05
CA MET A 170 5.45 5.01 6.86
C MET A 170 4.53 3.91 6.31
N THR A 171 4.39 3.80 5.00
CA THR A 171 3.65 2.72 4.35
C THR A 171 4.54 1.53 4.03
N GLY A 172 4.11 0.33 4.40
CA GLY A 172 4.84 -0.91 4.16
C GLY A 172 6.28 -0.86 4.65
N SER A 173 7.22 -1.25 3.81
CA SER A 173 8.67 -1.16 4.08
C SER A 173 9.26 0.23 3.80
N GLY A 174 8.46 1.18 3.37
CA GLY A 174 8.88 2.56 3.10
C GLY A 174 9.44 2.74 1.68
N SER A 175 9.87 3.94 1.38
CA SER A 175 10.07 5.12 2.24
C SER A 175 8.91 6.11 2.26
N ALA A 176 7.82 5.89 1.50
CA ALA A 176 6.71 6.81 1.53
C ALA A 176 6.01 6.82 2.90
N VAL A 177 5.47 7.97 3.26
CA VAL A 177 4.75 8.22 4.50
C VAL A 177 3.36 8.75 4.14
N PHE A 178 2.33 8.24 4.79
CA PHE A 178 0.97 8.71 4.63
C PHE A 178 0.47 9.43 5.89
N GLY A 179 -0.27 10.51 5.70
CA GLY A 179 -1.05 11.18 6.74
C GLY A 179 -2.54 10.90 6.53
N VAL A 180 -3.27 10.64 7.62
CA VAL A 180 -4.71 10.40 7.61
C VAL A 180 -5.45 11.69 7.91
N PHE A 181 -6.43 12.05 7.09
CA PHE A 181 -7.27 13.25 7.23
C PHE A 181 -8.75 12.87 7.27
N PRO A 182 -9.60 13.65 7.95
CA PRO A 182 -11.01 13.32 8.07
C PRO A 182 -11.77 13.36 6.75
N ASP A 183 -11.31 14.17 5.79
CA ASP A 183 -11.94 14.37 4.49
C ASP A 183 -10.95 14.85 3.42
N ILE A 184 -11.39 14.86 2.16
CA ILE A 184 -10.56 15.23 1.02
C ILE A 184 -10.17 16.71 1.04
N ALA A 185 -11.04 17.61 1.55
CA ALA A 185 -10.79 19.03 1.56
C ALA A 185 -9.66 19.39 2.54
N SER A 186 -9.66 18.79 3.73
CA SER A 186 -8.57 18.95 4.71
C SER A 186 -7.26 18.36 4.22
N ALA A 187 -7.30 17.21 3.52
CA ALA A 187 -6.13 16.61 2.90
C ALA A 187 -5.53 17.48 1.78
N GLN A 188 -6.37 18.07 0.93
CA GLN A 188 -5.93 19.01 -0.12
C GLN A 188 -5.29 20.26 0.47
N THR A 189 -5.94 20.87 1.47
CA THR A 189 -5.39 22.05 2.19
C THR A 189 -4.05 21.75 2.85
N ALA A 190 -3.88 20.55 3.41
CA ALA A 190 -2.61 20.11 3.99
C ALA A 190 -1.54 19.92 2.91
N ALA A 191 -1.90 19.28 1.79
CA ALA A 191 -0.98 19.04 0.69
C ALA A 191 -0.43 20.33 0.06
N GLU A 192 -1.23 21.41 0.03
CA GLU A 192 -0.77 22.73 -0.44
C GLU A 192 0.37 23.30 0.42
N LYS A 193 0.36 23.02 1.72
CA LYS A 193 1.38 23.49 2.67
C LYS A 193 2.67 22.67 2.61
N LEU A 194 2.59 21.44 2.13
CA LEU A 194 3.72 20.52 2.04
C LEU A 194 4.50 20.80 0.74
N SER A 195 5.67 21.38 0.84
CA SER A 195 6.57 21.69 -0.28
C SER A 195 7.89 20.93 -0.15
N GLY A 196 8.61 20.79 -1.27
CA GLY A 196 9.95 20.20 -1.27
C GLY A 196 10.00 18.66 -1.27
N TRP A 197 8.87 17.98 -1.42
CA TRP A 197 8.81 16.52 -1.53
C TRP A 197 8.89 16.06 -2.99
N SER A 198 9.73 15.08 -3.29
CA SER A 198 9.89 14.53 -4.64
C SER A 198 8.61 13.85 -5.16
N TYR A 199 7.82 13.34 -4.26
CA TYR A 199 6.49 12.79 -4.56
C TYR A 199 5.48 13.23 -3.51
N LYS A 200 4.33 13.69 -3.98
CA LYS A 200 3.19 14.06 -3.15
C LYS A 200 1.89 13.76 -3.89
N CYS A 201 0.96 13.08 -3.23
CA CYS A 201 -0.39 12.88 -3.76
C CYS A 201 -1.44 12.92 -2.65
N VAL A 202 -2.67 13.22 -3.05
CA VAL A 202 -3.87 13.14 -2.21
C VAL A 202 -4.75 12.04 -2.77
N CYS A 203 -5.24 11.15 -1.91
CA CYS A 203 -6.09 10.03 -2.33
C CYS A 203 -7.09 9.64 -1.24
N GLN A 204 -8.02 8.76 -1.61
CA GLN A 204 -9.03 8.20 -0.71
C GLN A 204 -9.04 6.67 -0.83
N PRO A 205 -9.59 5.96 0.17
CA PRO A 205 -9.82 4.53 0.05
C PRO A 205 -10.70 4.20 -1.16
N VAL A 206 -10.33 3.15 -1.89
CA VAL A 206 -11.12 2.62 -3.01
C VAL A 206 -11.62 1.22 -2.70
N LYS A 207 -12.78 0.86 -3.26
CA LYS A 207 -13.36 -0.48 -3.05
C LYS A 207 -12.68 -1.54 -3.91
N GLN A 208 -12.14 -1.13 -5.06
CA GLN A 208 -11.54 -1.99 -6.06
C GLN A 208 -10.15 -1.46 -6.43
N GLY A 209 -9.18 -2.36 -6.56
CA GLY A 209 -7.79 -1.99 -6.83
C GLY A 209 -7.42 -1.88 -8.30
N TRP A 210 -8.37 -2.07 -9.23
CA TRP A 210 -8.16 -2.06 -10.67
C TRP A 210 -9.39 -1.52 -11.41
N GLU A 211 -9.17 -1.01 -12.62
CA GLU A 211 -10.20 -0.45 -13.49
C GLU A 211 -9.82 -0.68 -14.94
N PHE A 212 -10.79 -1.02 -15.79
CA PHE A 212 -10.61 -1.00 -17.24
C PHE A 212 -10.94 0.40 -17.77
N VAL A 213 -9.99 1.00 -18.50
CA VAL A 213 -10.19 2.27 -19.20
C VAL A 213 -10.29 1.96 -20.70
N TYR A 214 -11.41 2.31 -21.32
CA TYR A 214 -11.70 2.11 -22.75
C TYR A 214 -11.50 3.38 -23.56
#